data_6869ce4c059f8dfdc7f4b3493f92a4f3
#
_entry.id   6869ce4c059f8dfdc7f4b3493f92a4f3
#
_cell.length_a   1.000
_cell.length_b   1.000
_cell.length_c   1.000
_cell.angle_alpha   90.00
_cell.angle_beta   90.00
_cell.angle_gamma   90.00
#
_symmetry.space_group_name_H-M   'P 1'
#
loop_
_entity.id
_entity.type
_entity.pdbx_description
1 polymer ?
#
loop_
_entity_poly.entity_id
_entity_poly.type
_entity_poly.pdbx_seq_one_letter_code
_entity_poly.pdbx_strand_id
1 'polypeptide(L)'
;MKDFLNKENINGVEELKIDVNKNKPGLKLIVDRKKAGELGISASQIGQVLRTSLFGSKAGVFRKDGEDYDINVRFNKNYRYDNNALFNQNIIFRDQSSGKIKEIPVSALVTKENSASFSAIKHRKMQRVVTLYSSVLAGYNANDVFNKVKKSLENFSLPYNIEY
;
A
#
# COMPACT_ATOMS: atom_id res chain seq x y z
N MET A 1 7.04 7.86 21.10
CA MET A 1 6.48 6.97 22.15
C MET A 1 7.24 5.65 22.25
N LYS A 2 7.28 4.77 21.24
CA LYS A 2 8.02 3.49 21.32
C LYS A 2 9.48 3.70 21.74
N ASP A 3 10.20 4.58 21.07
CA ASP A 3 11.62 4.85 21.33
C ASP A 3 11.83 5.51 22.71
N PHE A 4 10.89 6.30 23.18
CA PHE A 4 10.88 6.86 24.53
C PHE A 4 10.77 5.75 25.59
N LEU A 5 9.74 4.90 25.48
CA LEU A 5 9.54 3.80 26.40
C LEU A 5 10.70 2.78 26.38
N ASN A 6 11.33 2.56 25.23
CA ASN A 6 12.53 1.73 25.14
C ASN A 6 13.72 2.34 25.88
N LYS A 7 13.86 3.67 25.88
CA LYS A 7 14.92 4.36 26.64
C LYS A 7 14.72 4.31 28.15
N GLU A 8 13.44 4.35 28.59
CA GLU A 8 13.07 4.25 30.02
C GLU A 8 13.36 2.86 30.62
N ASN A 9 13.55 1.84 29.77
CA ASN A 9 13.92 0.47 30.16
C ASN A 9 13.09 -0.07 31.33
N ILE A 10 11.78 -0.04 31.20
CA ILE A 10 10.84 -0.39 32.27
C ILE A 10 10.93 -1.89 32.57
N ASN A 11 11.30 -2.22 33.81
CA ASN A 11 11.44 -3.60 34.26
C ASN A 11 10.10 -4.36 34.14
N GLY A 12 10.15 -5.52 33.49
CA GLY A 12 8.98 -6.38 33.25
C GLY A 12 8.37 -6.24 31.87
N VAL A 13 8.77 -5.24 31.07
CA VAL A 13 8.42 -5.12 29.66
C VAL A 13 9.41 -5.96 28.84
N GLU A 14 8.92 -6.86 28.00
CA GLU A 14 9.76 -7.66 27.12
C GLU A 14 10.20 -6.81 25.91
N GLU A 15 9.48 -6.89 24.82
CA GLU A 15 9.76 -6.13 23.60
C GLU A 15 8.53 -5.31 23.21
N LEU A 16 8.72 -4.01 23.02
CA LEU A 16 7.66 -3.15 22.53
C LEU A 16 7.47 -3.32 21.03
N LYS A 17 6.27 -3.74 20.62
CA LYS A 17 5.87 -3.96 19.24
C LYS A 17 4.80 -2.97 18.83
N ILE A 18 4.77 -2.65 17.53
CA ILE A 18 3.74 -1.80 16.92
C ILE A 18 2.94 -2.67 15.97
N ASP A 19 1.62 -2.53 16.00
CA ASP A 19 0.69 -3.30 15.17
C ASP A 19 0.63 -2.85 13.70
N VAL A 20 1.45 -1.87 13.32
CA VAL A 20 1.51 -1.30 11.97
C VAL A 20 2.89 -1.54 11.36
N ASN A 21 2.93 -2.17 10.20
CA ASN A 21 4.16 -2.28 9.43
C ASN A 21 4.38 -0.98 8.64
N LYS A 22 5.40 -0.20 9.04
CA LYS A 22 5.73 1.11 8.45
C LYS A 22 6.54 1.03 7.16
N ASN A 23 7.19 -0.10 6.89
CA ASN A 23 8.20 -0.19 5.83
C ASN A 23 7.79 -1.15 4.72
N LYS A 24 6.50 -1.25 4.41
CA LYS A 24 6.07 -2.02 3.25
C LYS A 24 6.56 -1.31 1.99
N PRO A 25 7.48 -1.91 1.21
CA PRO A 25 7.93 -1.31 -0.02
C PRO A 25 6.75 -1.17 -0.98
N GLY A 26 6.62 -0.01 -1.58
CA GLY A 26 5.59 0.32 -2.55
C GLY A 26 6.18 1.05 -3.73
N LEU A 27 5.57 0.87 -4.89
CA LEU A 27 5.86 1.63 -6.09
C LEU A 27 4.71 2.63 -6.32
N LYS A 28 5.02 3.91 -6.19
CA LYS A 28 4.08 4.97 -6.48
C LYS A 28 4.24 5.37 -7.94
N LEU A 29 3.14 5.34 -8.68
CA LEU A 29 3.07 5.71 -10.08
C LEU A 29 2.40 7.09 -10.20
N ILE A 30 3.12 8.04 -10.77
CA ILE A 30 2.64 9.40 -10.97
C ILE A 30 2.37 9.60 -12.45
N VAL A 31 1.12 9.85 -12.80
CA VAL A 31 0.69 10.11 -14.17
C VAL A 31 0.84 11.58 -14.49
N ASP A 32 1.53 11.91 -15.58
CA ASP A 32 1.54 13.25 -16.16
C ASP A 32 0.19 13.54 -16.83
N ARG A 33 -0.70 14.17 -16.06
CA ARG A 33 -2.07 14.44 -16.48
C ARG A 33 -2.14 15.42 -17.67
N LYS A 34 -1.16 16.34 -17.76
CA LYS A 34 -1.10 17.32 -18.85
C LYS A 34 -0.79 16.62 -20.17
N LYS A 35 0.28 15.85 -20.20
CA LYS A 35 0.63 15.04 -21.39
C LYS A 35 -0.47 14.05 -21.76
N ALA A 36 -1.05 13.36 -20.77
CA ALA A 36 -2.13 12.43 -21.02
C ALA A 36 -3.33 13.13 -21.69
N GLY A 37 -3.71 14.31 -21.20
CA GLY A 37 -4.78 15.13 -21.79
C GLY A 37 -4.48 15.60 -23.20
N GLU A 38 -3.25 16.07 -23.47
CA GLU A 38 -2.81 16.48 -24.81
C GLU A 38 -2.84 15.31 -25.83
N LEU A 39 -2.61 14.10 -25.36
CA LEU A 39 -2.64 12.89 -26.18
C LEU A 39 -4.05 12.25 -26.29
N GLY A 40 -5.02 12.77 -25.53
CA GLY A 40 -6.39 12.29 -25.55
C GLY A 40 -6.62 11.00 -24.74
N ILE A 41 -5.73 10.68 -23.78
CA ILE A 41 -5.87 9.53 -22.90
C ILE A 41 -6.13 9.96 -21.46
N SER A 42 -7.04 9.27 -20.78
CA SER A 42 -7.33 9.56 -19.38
C SER A 42 -6.38 8.81 -18.42
N ALA A 43 -6.13 9.39 -17.23
CA ALA A 43 -5.39 8.72 -16.18
C ALA A 43 -6.04 7.38 -15.74
N SER A 44 -7.37 7.28 -15.85
CA SER A 44 -8.12 6.06 -15.58
C SER A 44 -7.78 4.93 -16.55
N GLN A 45 -7.69 5.23 -17.86
CA GLN A 45 -7.29 4.26 -18.87
C GLN A 45 -5.86 3.75 -18.63
N ILE A 46 -4.93 4.66 -18.30
CA ILE A 46 -3.55 4.30 -17.95
C ILE A 46 -3.55 3.35 -16.73
N GLY A 47 -4.29 3.71 -15.69
CA GLY A 47 -4.41 2.89 -14.48
C GLY A 47 -5.02 1.52 -14.75
N GLN A 48 -6.02 1.44 -15.63
CA GLN A 48 -6.65 0.18 -16.01
C GLN A 48 -5.68 -0.75 -16.76
N VAL A 49 -4.90 -0.22 -17.70
CA VAL A 49 -3.88 -1.01 -18.42
C VAL A 49 -2.85 -1.57 -17.44
N LEU A 50 -2.30 -0.74 -16.56
CA LEU A 50 -1.33 -1.16 -15.54
C LEU A 50 -1.91 -2.22 -14.59
N ARG A 51 -3.15 -2.02 -14.15
CA ARG A 51 -3.85 -2.97 -13.29
C ARG A 51 -4.06 -4.32 -13.97
N THR A 52 -4.50 -4.32 -15.24
CA THR A 52 -4.72 -5.55 -16.01
C THR A 52 -3.40 -6.29 -16.22
N SER A 53 -2.32 -5.58 -16.50
CA SER A 53 -0.99 -6.19 -16.69
C SER A 53 -0.47 -6.88 -15.42
N LEU A 54 -0.67 -6.26 -14.25
CA LEU A 54 -0.16 -6.78 -12.97
C LEU A 54 -1.07 -7.85 -12.37
N PHE A 55 -2.37 -7.55 -12.27
CA PHE A 55 -3.33 -8.37 -11.53
C PHE A 55 -4.18 -9.25 -12.44
N GLY A 56 -4.27 -8.87 -13.70
CA GLY A 56 -5.14 -9.49 -14.68
C GLY A 56 -6.53 -8.89 -14.73
N SER A 57 -7.28 -9.30 -15.73
CA SER A 57 -8.71 -9.04 -15.83
C SER A 57 -9.45 -10.29 -16.32
N LYS A 58 -10.70 -10.42 -15.90
CA LYS A 58 -11.59 -11.47 -16.37
C LYS A 58 -11.97 -11.17 -17.82
N ALA A 59 -11.56 -12.05 -18.74
CA ALA A 59 -11.85 -11.92 -20.16
C ALA A 59 -13.16 -12.59 -20.56
N GLY A 60 -13.58 -13.60 -19.78
CA GLY A 60 -14.79 -14.35 -20.06
C GLY A 60 -15.01 -15.49 -19.08
N VAL A 61 -15.99 -16.33 -19.38
CA VAL A 61 -16.30 -17.55 -18.63
C VAL A 61 -16.34 -18.71 -19.60
N PHE A 62 -15.67 -19.77 -19.25
CA PHE A 62 -15.76 -21.05 -19.94
C PHE A 62 -16.69 -21.97 -19.14
N ARG A 63 -17.75 -22.46 -19.78
CA ARG A 63 -18.70 -23.41 -19.17
C ARG A 63 -18.40 -24.83 -19.61
N LYS A 64 -18.21 -25.72 -18.63
CA LYS A 64 -18.01 -27.14 -18.87
C LYS A 64 -18.72 -27.94 -17.79
N ASP A 65 -19.45 -28.98 -18.21
CA ASP A 65 -20.14 -29.92 -17.31
C ASP A 65 -21.09 -29.24 -16.30
N GLY A 66 -21.69 -28.10 -16.68
CA GLY A 66 -22.60 -27.32 -15.83
C GLY A 66 -21.90 -26.33 -14.89
N GLU A 67 -20.57 -26.30 -14.83
CA GLU A 67 -19.79 -25.38 -14.02
C GLU A 67 -19.16 -24.25 -14.83
N ASP A 68 -19.04 -23.09 -14.22
CA ASP A 68 -18.47 -21.88 -14.81
C ASP A 68 -17.03 -21.68 -14.37
N TYR A 69 -16.10 -21.59 -15.31
CA TYR A 69 -14.69 -21.34 -15.09
C TYR A 69 -14.29 -19.96 -15.61
N ASP A 70 -13.76 -19.12 -14.73
CA ASP A 70 -13.33 -17.78 -15.10
C ASP A 70 -12.04 -17.79 -15.92
N ILE A 71 -12.09 -17.17 -17.11
CA ILE A 71 -10.91 -16.95 -17.94
C ILE A 71 -10.28 -15.63 -17.54
N ASN A 72 -9.11 -15.70 -16.92
CA ASN A 72 -8.35 -14.53 -16.49
C ASN A 72 -7.12 -14.32 -17.38
N VAL A 73 -6.98 -13.10 -17.95
CA VAL A 73 -5.83 -12.69 -18.76
C VAL A 73 -4.92 -11.77 -17.95
N ARG A 74 -3.65 -12.07 -17.89
CA ARG A 74 -2.62 -11.28 -17.22
C ARG A 74 -1.24 -11.53 -17.83
N PHE A 75 -0.27 -10.67 -17.52
CA PHE A 75 1.10 -10.91 -17.93
C PHE A 75 1.68 -12.22 -17.35
N ASN A 76 2.54 -12.86 -18.11
CA ASN A 76 3.32 -13.99 -17.63
C ASN A 76 4.19 -13.56 -16.43
N LYS A 77 4.53 -14.51 -15.55
CA LYS A 77 5.34 -14.28 -14.34
C LYS A 77 6.61 -13.47 -14.61
N ASN A 78 7.34 -13.79 -15.66
CA ASN A 78 8.60 -13.13 -16.01
C ASN A 78 8.43 -11.63 -16.28
N TYR A 79 7.33 -11.22 -16.89
CA TYR A 79 7.02 -9.83 -17.18
C TYR A 79 6.35 -9.09 -16.03
N ARG A 80 5.59 -9.79 -15.16
CA ARG A 80 4.91 -9.15 -14.03
C ARG A 80 5.85 -8.65 -12.95
N TYR A 81 6.98 -9.34 -12.76
CA TYR A 81 7.97 -8.99 -11.75
C TYR A 81 9.11 -8.12 -12.32
N ASP A 82 9.09 -7.85 -13.61
CA ASP A 82 10.00 -6.93 -14.26
C ASP A 82 9.36 -5.54 -14.39
N ASN A 83 9.85 -4.60 -13.58
CA ASN A 83 9.41 -3.22 -13.65
C ASN A 83 9.64 -2.59 -15.03
N ASN A 84 10.70 -2.98 -15.75
CA ASN A 84 11.00 -2.43 -17.07
C ASN A 84 9.96 -2.92 -18.10
N ALA A 85 9.58 -4.18 -18.05
CA ALA A 85 8.53 -4.71 -18.91
C ALA A 85 7.18 -3.98 -18.68
N LEU A 86 6.87 -3.66 -17.42
CA LEU A 86 5.66 -2.92 -17.07
C LEU A 86 5.64 -1.50 -17.67
N PHE A 87 6.79 -0.80 -17.65
CA PHE A 87 6.89 0.58 -18.15
C PHE A 87 7.08 0.66 -19.66
N ASN A 88 7.65 -0.38 -20.28
CA ASN A 88 7.85 -0.44 -21.73
C ASN A 88 6.62 -0.96 -22.49
N GLN A 89 5.57 -1.41 -21.78
CA GLN A 89 4.34 -1.78 -22.46
C GLN A 89 3.67 -0.56 -23.09
N ASN A 90 3.00 -0.79 -24.22
CA ASN A 90 2.28 0.25 -24.92
C ASN A 90 0.80 0.27 -24.52
N ILE A 91 0.27 1.47 -24.37
CA ILE A 91 -1.15 1.71 -24.19
C ILE A 91 -1.74 1.98 -25.57
N ILE A 92 -2.69 1.14 -25.96
CA ILE A 92 -3.42 1.27 -27.22
C ILE A 92 -4.78 1.88 -26.91
N PHE A 93 -5.09 2.99 -27.53
CA PHE A 93 -6.38 3.67 -27.35
C PHE A 93 -6.83 4.35 -28.64
N ARG A 94 -8.12 4.62 -28.73
CA ARG A 94 -8.69 5.38 -29.83
C ARG A 94 -8.75 6.85 -29.47
N ASP A 95 -8.06 7.68 -30.23
CA ASP A 95 -8.13 9.12 -30.10
C ASP A 95 -9.54 9.61 -30.48
N GLN A 96 -10.21 10.26 -29.55
CA GLN A 96 -11.59 10.72 -29.75
C GLN A 96 -11.70 11.86 -30.76
N SER A 97 -10.64 12.64 -30.96
CA SER A 97 -10.64 13.77 -31.90
C SER A 97 -10.42 13.34 -33.34
N SER A 98 -9.49 12.41 -33.57
CA SER A 98 -9.12 11.96 -34.91
C SER A 98 -9.73 10.60 -35.31
N GLY A 99 -10.30 9.87 -34.34
CA GLY A 99 -10.83 8.52 -34.52
C GLY A 99 -9.76 7.44 -34.77
N LYS A 100 -8.48 7.83 -34.81
CA LYS A 100 -7.36 6.94 -35.12
C LYS A 100 -6.93 6.17 -33.88
N ILE A 101 -6.42 4.96 -34.08
CA ILE A 101 -5.76 4.19 -33.01
C ILE A 101 -4.36 4.77 -32.81
N LYS A 102 -4.05 5.10 -31.56
CA LYS A 102 -2.74 5.56 -31.11
C LYS A 102 -2.14 4.55 -30.14
N GLU A 103 -0.82 4.44 -30.18
CA GLU A 103 -0.03 3.57 -29.32
C GLU A 103 1.06 4.41 -28.65
N ILE A 104 1.10 4.39 -27.31
CA ILE A 104 2.00 5.22 -26.51
C ILE A 104 2.59 4.35 -25.39
N PRO A 105 3.91 4.35 -25.21
CA PRO A 105 4.53 3.62 -24.12
C PRO A 105 4.13 4.24 -22.75
N VAL A 106 3.89 3.40 -21.76
CA VAL A 106 3.55 3.83 -20.39
C VAL A 106 4.62 4.79 -19.84
N SER A 107 5.91 4.51 -20.13
CA SER A 107 7.04 5.33 -19.68
C SER A 107 6.99 6.78 -20.14
N ALA A 108 6.29 7.09 -21.23
CA ALA A 108 6.11 8.46 -21.70
C ALA A 108 5.12 9.27 -20.84
N LEU A 109 4.25 8.58 -20.11
CA LEU A 109 3.12 9.18 -19.37
C LEU A 109 3.22 9.01 -17.86
N VAL A 110 4.06 8.09 -17.37
CA VAL A 110 4.10 7.71 -15.96
C VAL A 110 5.53 7.75 -15.43
N THR A 111 5.71 8.43 -14.31
CA THR A 111 6.97 8.43 -13.55
C THR A 111 6.84 7.50 -12.35
N LYS A 112 7.89 6.76 -12.03
CA LYS A 112 7.96 5.86 -10.88
C LYS A 112 8.70 6.50 -9.72
N GLU A 113 8.15 6.37 -8.53
CA GLU A 113 8.81 6.71 -7.27
C GLU A 113 8.76 5.51 -6.32
N ASN A 114 9.90 5.16 -5.75
CA ASN A 114 9.92 4.19 -4.67
C ASN A 114 9.37 4.85 -3.42
N SER A 115 8.41 4.23 -2.78
CA SER A 115 7.81 4.74 -1.56
C SER A 115 7.72 3.65 -0.50
N ALA A 116 7.69 4.06 0.76
CA ALA A 116 7.30 3.20 1.85
C ALA A 116 5.85 3.48 2.21
N SER A 117 5.06 2.45 2.36
CA SER A 117 3.64 2.54 2.68
C SER A 117 3.32 1.80 3.97
N PHE A 118 2.27 2.21 4.63
CA PHE A 118 1.70 1.44 5.73
C PHE A 118 0.94 0.24 5.17
N SER A 119 1.08 -0.92 5.81
CA SER A 119 0.35 -2.14 5.41
C SER A 119 -1.17 -1.98 5.61
N ALA A 120 -1.57 -1.28 6.68
CA ALA A 120 -2.95 -0.96 6.99
C ALA A 120 -3.03 0.31 7.84
N ILE A 121 -4.11 1.05 7.71
CA ILE A 121 -4.44 2.19 8.57
C ILE A 121 -5.64 1.75 9.41
N LYS A 122 -5.40 1.51 10.70
CA LYS A 122 -6.44 1.06 11.63
C LYS A 122 -7.22 2.23 12.19
N HIS A 123 -8.51 2.03 12.40
CA HIS A 123 -9.39 3.00 13.04
C HIS A 123 -10.08 2.36 14.25
N ARG A 124 -10.21 3.13 15.32
CA ARG A 124 -11.02 2.81 16.50
C ARG A 124 -11.83 4.04 16.87
N LYS A 125 -13.14 3.89 17.05
CA LYS A 125 -14.05 5.02 17.30
C LYS A 125 -13.90 6.17 16.29
N MET A 126 -13.78 5.83 14.99
CA MET A 126 -13.56 6.76 13.86
C MET A 126 -12.22 7.52 13.87
N GLN A 127 -11.36 7.30 14.85
CA GLN A 127 -10.02 7.90 14.91
C GLN A 127 -8.96 6.92 14.41
N ARG A 128 -7.91 7.43 13.75
CA ARG A 128 -6.76 6.62 13.35
C ARG A 128 -5.97 6.22 14.58
N VAL A 129 -5.66 4.93 14.71
CA VAL A 129 -4.93 4.41 15.85
C VAL A 129 -3.73 3.58 15.42
N VAL A 130 -2.69 3.64 16.24
CA VAL A 130 -1.54 2.74 16.21
C VAL A 130 -1.42 2.10 17.58
N THR A 131 -1.51 0.78 17.64
CA THR A 131 -1.42 0.06 18.91
C THR A 131 0.03 -0.27 19.20
N LEU A 132 0.50 0.13 20.37
CA LEU A 132 1.75 -0.29 20.95
C LEU A 132 1.46 -1.39 21.98
N TYR A 133 2.12 -2.52 21.87
CA TYR A 133 1.90 -3.67 22.76
C TYR A 133 3.22 -4.35 23.12
N SER A 134 3.22 -5.05 24.23
CA SER A 134 4.34 -5.85 24.71
C SER A 134 3.84 -7.05 25.48
N SER A 135 4.67 -8.09 25.59
CA SER A 135 4.49 -9.15 26.58
C SER A 135 5.13 -8.72 27.89
N VAL A 136 4.66 -9.30 28.99
CA VAL A 136 5.23 -9.11 30.33
C VAL A 136 6.16 -10.29 30.63
N LEU A 137 7.35 -9.99 31.11
CA LEU A 137 8.33 -11.01 31.47
C LEU A 137 7.81 -11.88 32.62
N ALA A 138 8.20 -13.15 32.63
CA ALA A 138 7.88 -14.09 33.72
C ALA A 138 8.34 -13.54 35.08
N GLY A 139 7.51 -13.67 36.10
CA GLY A 139 7.77 -13.16 37.45
C GLY A 139 7.31 -11.73 37.72
N TYR A 140 6.79 -11.01 36.72
CA TYR A 140 6.22 -9.67 36.88
C TYR A 140 4.70 -9.68 36.81
N ASN A 141 4.06 -8.83 37.62
CA ASN A 141 2.61 -8.61 37.56
C ASN A 141 2.28 -7.63 36.41
N ALA A 142 1.37 -8.04 35.53
CA ALA A 142 0.99 -7.23 34.38
C ALA A 142 0.41 -5.86 34.76
N ASN A 143 -0.37 -5.78 35.86
CA ASN A 143 -0.95 -4.51 36.32
C ASN A 143 0.14 -3.55 36.83
N ASP A 144 1.14 -4.07 37.53
CA ASP A 144 2.24 -3.24 38.04
C ASP A 144 3.10 -2.69 36.89
N VAL A 145 3.36 -3.53 35.88
CA VAL A 145 4.08 -3.12 34.68
C VAL A 145 3.27 -2.07 33.92
N PHE A 146 1.96 -2.28 33.75
CA PHE A 146 1.08 -1.32 33.10
C PHE A 146 1.07 0.05 33.84
N ASN A 147 0.98 0.04 35.15
CA ASN A 147 1.00 1.28 35.94
C ASN A 147 2.34 2.02 35.82
N LYS A 148 3.46 1.30 35.77
CA LYS A 148 4.78 1.89 35.52
C LYS A 148 4.86 2.53 34.14
N VAL A 149 4.37 1.83 33.09
CA VAL A 149 4.32 2.36 31.73
C VAL A 149 3.45 3.61 31.66
N LYS A 150 2.26 3.59 32.30
CA LYS A 150 1.35 4.74 32.36
C LYS A 150 2.03 5.94 33.02
N LYS A 151 2.66 5.75 34.16
CA LYS A 151 3.37 6.81 34.87
C LYS A 151 4.54 7.38 34.08
N SER A 152 5.28 6.54 33.35
CA SER A 152 6.35 7.00 32.46
C SER A 152 5.79 7.84 31.29
N LEU A 153 4.62 7.48 30.75
CA LEU A 153 3.96 8.23 29.67
C LEU A 153 3.45 9.61 30.10
N GLU A 154 3.18 9.85 31.38
CA GLU A 154 2.81 11.18 31.89
C GLU A 154 3.92 12.23 31.62
N ASN A 155 5.16 11.80 31.53
CA ASN A 155 6.31 12.65 31.19
C ASN A 155 6.55 12.79 29.70
N PHE A 156 5.76 12.09 28.84
CA PHE A 156 5.94 12.11 27.40
C PHE A 156 5.06 13.19 26.75
N SER A 157 5.69 14.21 26.18
CA SER A 157 4.99 15.25 25.42
C SER A 157 4.50 14.69 24.09
N LEU A 158 3.18 14.61 23.92
CA LEU A 158 2.55 14.22 22.68
C LEU A 158 2.51 15.39 21.68
N PRO A 159 2.70 15.12 20.38
CA PRO A 159 2.40 16.11 19.34
C PRO A 159 0.94 16.53 19.38
N TYR A 160 0.69 17.75 18.88
CA TYR A 160 -0.67 18.28 18.77
C TYR A 160 -1.61 17.31 18.02
N ASN A 161 -2.82 17.11 18.53
CA ASN A 161 -3.83 16.18 18.01
C ASN A 161 -3.55 14.66 18.14
N ILE A 162 -2.71 14.25 19.08
CA ILE A 162 -2.51 12.83 19.41
C ILE A 162 -2.88 12.61 20.88
N GLU A 163 -3.68 11.57 21.14
CA GLU A 163 -4.07 11.10 22.47
C GLU A 163 -3.65 9.63 22.64
N TYR A 164 -3.52 9.16 23.92
CA TYR A 164 -3.27 7.75 24.26
C TYR A 164 -4.22 7.22 25.33
#